data_1340c4417f98b462d0c9d9350ee053e6
#
_entry.id   1340c4417f98b462d0c9d9350ee053e6
#
_cell.length_a   1.000
_cell.length_b   1.000
_cell.length_c   1.000
_cell.angle_alpha   90.00
_cell.angle_beta   90.00
_cell.angle_gamma   90.00
#
_symmetry.space_group_name_H-M   'P 1'
#
loop_
_entity.id
_entity.type
_entity.pdbx_description
1 polymer ?
#
loop_
_entity_poly.entity_id
_entity_poly.type
_entity_poly.pdbx_seq_one_letter_code
_entity_poly.pdbx_strand_id
1 'polypeptide(L)'
;MRARKPLNWLKQPSGCWPTSSAGSGTRVFKNVFNRATSDSVVRDFRILRSRIILFVTVFLSVLLAANWFVCATWNHFLRMTEMPVWEIIFPGLTLAFVAATLLGRRYSSFGLRLLYRISAVWLGVLNFSFFASCAAWIISAAAALLPVHFEPKIIAEAFFGLAIFTGIYGFVNANRLKIVHVTVNLTNLPIAWRGRTVALVTDLHLGSVRRARFANRVVAKIQCLQPDAVFISGDLFDGPEANPDTLVEPWRKLSAPAGIFYVTGNHEEFGDRAELIDAVQRSGIHVLNNEKVDVHGLQIVGVHDREAGDPRQFRALLQQAELDGSRTSILLAHQPSNLPIAEEMGISLQLSGHTHGGQIWPWTWAATRVHGRFTYGLNRFGNLLVYTSSGAGTWGVPMRVGTKSEIVLIRLADGKGELINYH
;
A
#
# COMPACT_ATOMS: atom_id res chain seq x y z
N MET A 1 -43.00 -40.05 -3.59
CA MET A 1 -44.09 -39.82 -4.61
C MET A 1 -44.33 -38.33 -4.76
N ARG A 2 -44.40 -37.88 -6.01
CA ARG A 2 -44.72 -36.60 -6.62
C ARG A 2 -43.52 -35.65 -6.88
N ALA A 3 -43.01 -35.84 -8.13
CA ALA A 3 -42.19 -34.91 -8.86
C ALA A 3 -42.93 -33.61 -9.22
N ARG A 4 -42.26 -32.43 -9.21
CA ARG A 4 -42.75 -31.22 -9.84
C ARG A 4 -41.85 -30.86 -11.02
N LYS A 5 -42.54 -30.61 -12.16
CA LYS A 5 -41.98 -30.29 -13.50
C LYS A 5 -41.39 -28.86 -13.55
N PRO A 6 -40.45 -28.57 -14.47
CA PRO A 6 -39.95 -27.24 -14.71
C PRO A 6 -40.90 -26.38 -15.55
N LEU A 7 -40.95 -25.06 -15.26
CA LEU A 7 -41.69 -24.07 -16.04
C LEU A 7 -40.79 -23.46 -17.10
N ASN A 8 -41.19 -23.71 -18.36
CA ASN A 8 -40.64 -23.04 -19.56
C ASN A 8 -41.26 -21.62 -19.69
N TRP A 9 -40.37 -20.60 -19.85
CA TRP A 9 -40.76 -19.32 -20.39
C TRP A 9 -39.88 -18.96 -21.58
N LEU A 10 -40.30 -19.37 -22.76
CA LEU A 10 -39.86 -18.84 -24.06
C LEU A 10 -41.11 -18.61 -24.88
N LYS A 11 -41.50 -17.35 -25.10
CA LYS A 11 -42.24 -16.89 -26.29
C LYS A 11 -41.96 -15.41 -26.49
N GLN A 12 -41.18 -15.09 -27.50
CA GLN A 12 -41.08 -13.77 -28.12
C GLN A 12 -42.22 -13.59 -29.11
N PRO A 13 -42.79 -12.40 -29.25
CA PRO A 13 -43.65 -12.07 -30.41
C PRO A 13 -42.80 -11.49 -31.53
N SER A 14 -43.00 -12.04 -32.72
CA SER A 14 -42.53 -11.57 -34.03
C SER A 14 -43.22 -10.26 -34.41
N GLY A 15 -42.47 -9.15 -34.48
CA GLY A 15 -42.90 -7.88 -35.04
C GLY A 15 -42.03 -7.51 -36.25
N CYS A 16 -42.66 -7.45 -37.43
CA CYS A 16 -42.09 -7.00 -38.71
C CYS A 16 -41.65 -5.53 -38.62
N TRP A 17 -40.41 -5.24 -39.06
CA TRP A 17 -39.97 -3.90 -39.41
C TRP A 17 -39.69 -3.78 -40.92
N PRO A 18 -40.03 -2.66 -41.55
CA PRO A 18 -39.85 -2.50 -43.00
C PRO A 18 -38.38 -2.23 -43.33
N THR A 19 -37.92 -2.85 -44.40
CA THR A 19 -36.61 -2.60 -45.02
C THR A 19 -36.63 -1.25 -45.73
N SER A 20 -35.84 -0.29 -45.19
CA SER A 20 -35.44 0.90 -45.94
C SER A 20 -33.96 0.80 -46.28
N SER A 21 -33.66 0.80 -47.57
CA SER A 21 -32.34 0.92 -48.17
C SER A 21 -31.70 2.25 -47.81
N ALA A 22 -30.67 2.23 -46.96
CA ALA A 22 -29.83 3.39 -46.66
C ALA A 22 -28.36 3.00 -46.82
N GLY A 23 -27.71 3.76 -47.64
CA GLY A 23 -26.47 3.59 -48.30
C GLY A 23 -25.20 3.39 -47.47
N SER A 24 -24.19 3.10 -48.25
CA SER A 24 -22.78 2.79 -47.96
C SER A 24 -21.97 3.75 -47.08
N GLY A 25 -22.54 4.83 -46.54
CA GLY A 25 -21.87 5.81 -45.69
C GLY A 25 -21.63 5.38 -44.26
N THR A 26 -22.49 4.53 -43.68
CA THR A 26 -22.42 4.14 -42.25
C THR A 26 -21.33 3.11 -41.93
N ARG A 27 -20.87 2.33 -42.88
CA ARG A 27 -19.75 1.38 -42.68
C ARG A 27 -18.39 2.06 -42.63
N VAL A 28 -18.20 3.12 -43.42
CA VAL A 28 -16.93 3.88 -43.41
C VAL A 28 -16.76 4.64 -42.10
N PHE A 29 -17.81 5.27 -41.58
CA PHE A 29 -17.76 5.98 -40.30
C PHE A 29 -17.53 5.04 -39.10
N LYS A 30 -18.15 3.88 -39.04
CA LYS A 30 -17.88 2.88 -37.99
C LYS A 30 -16.46 2.35 -38.05
N ASN A 31 -15.89 2.11 -39.21
CA ASN A 31 -14.52 1.63 -39.35
C ASN A 31 -13.48 2.71 -39.08
N VAL A 32 -13.77 3.99 -39.36
CA VAL A 32 -12.88 5.12 -39.01
C VAL A 32 -12.92 5.39 -37.51
N PHE A 33 -14.10 5.33 -36.88
CA PHE A 33 -14.24 5.52 -35.43
C PHE A 33 -13.58 4.36 -34.63
N ASN A 34 -13.77 3.11 -35.05
CA ASN A 34 -13.10 1.95 -34.46
C ASN A 34 -11.58 1.94 -34.70
N ARG A 35 -11.08 2.43 -35.85
CA ARG A 35 -9.63 2.59 -36.06
C ARG A 35 -9.05 3.72 -35.23
N ALA A 36 -9.70 4.87 -35.12
CA ALA A 36 -9.23 6.00 -34.32
C ALA A 36 -9.16 5.67 -32.83
N THR A 37 -10.16 4.94 -32.31
CA THR A 37 -10.14 4.46 -30.92
C THR A 37 -9.10 3.37 -30.67
N SER A 38 -8.89 2.47 -31.65
CA SER A 38 -7.84 1.45 -31.58
C SER A 38 -6.44 2.07 -31.60
N ASP A 39 -6.20 3.07 -32.45
CA ASP A 39 -4.89 3.71 -32.59
C ASP A 39 -4.54 4.59 -31.38
N SER A 40 -5.51 5.25 -30.76
CA SER A 40 -5.29 6.00 -29.51
C SER A 40 -4.97 5.06 -28.35
N VAL A 41 -5.73 4.00 -28.16
CA VAL A 41 -5.49 2.99 -27.11
C VAL A 41 -4.12 2.32 -27.30
N VAL A 42 -3.76 1.94 -28.53
CA VAL A 42 -2.43 1.36 -28.81
C VAL A 42 -1.30 2.37 -28.57
N ARG A 43 -1.50 3.64 -28.89
CA ARG A 43 -0.54 4.71 -28.62
C ARG A 43 -0.35 4.92 -27.12
N ASP A 44 -1.44 5.00 -26.36
CA ASP A 44 -1.40 5.19 -24.91
C ASP A 44 -0.73 4.00 -24.23
N PHE A 45 -0.99 2.78 -24.70
CA PHE A 45 -0.32 1.57 -24.21
C PHE A 45 1.19 1.57 -24.51
N ARG A 46 1.61 2.04 -25.67
CA ARG A 46 3.05 2.20 -26.01
C ARG A 46 3.72 3.25 -25.13
N ILE A 47 3.06 4.39 -24.92
CA ILE A 47 3.58 5.46 -24.06
C ILE A 47 3.73 4.97 -22.62
N LEU A 48 2.71 4.29 -22.08
CA LEU A 48 2.75 3.72 -20.74
C LEU A 48 3.89 2.69 -20.60
N ARG A 49 4.00 1.78 -21.57
CA ARG A 49 5.08 0.77 -21.61
C ARG A 49 6.47 1.42 -21.66
N SER A 50 6.67 2.45 -22.47
CA SER A 50 7.96 3.15 -22.57
C SER A 50 8.31 3.89 -21.27
N ARG A 51 7.33 4.49 -20.58
CA ARG A 51 7.53 5.15 -19.28
C ARG A 51 7.90 4.13 -18.20
N ILE A 52 7.26 2.96 -18.17
CA ILE A 52 7.58 1.87 -17.24
C ILE A 52 9.00 1.36 -17.49
N ILE A 53 9.38 1.11 -18.75
CA ILE A 53 10.73 0.66 -19.11
C ILE A 53 11.76 1.70 -18.69
N LEU A 54 11.54 2.97 -18.99
CA LEU A 54 12.42 4.07 -18.61
C LEU A 54 12.58 4.14 -17.08
N PHE A 55 11.46 4.09 -16.35
CA PHE A 55 11.50 4.10 -14.88
C PHE A 55 12.30 2.93 -14.31
N VAL A 56 12.05 1.71 -14.78
CA VAL A 56 12.77 0.50 -14.32
C VAL A 56 14.26 0.61 -14.67
N THR A 57 14.59 1.10 -15.88
CA THR A 57 15.99 1.27 -16.31
C THR A 57 16.71 2.28 -15.43
N VAL A 58 16.12 3.46 -15.21
CA VAL A 58 16.72 4.51 -14.34
C VAL A 58 16.85 4.00 -12.91
N PHE A 59 15.82 3.38 -12.35
CA PHE A 59 15.83 2.83 -11.00
C PHE A 59 16.95 1.78 -10.84
N LEU A 60 17.04 0.84 -11.78
CA LEU A 60 18.08 -0.20 -11.76
C LEU A 60 19.48 0.39 -11.92
N SER A 61 19.66 1.37 -12.81
CA SER A 61 20.95 2.06 -13.00
C SER A 61 21.41 2.76 -11.71
N VAL A 62 20.51 3.43 -11.00
CA VAL A 62 20.81 4.07 -9.72
C VAL A 62 21.21 3.04 -8.67
N LEU A 63 20.51 1.91 -8.57
CA LEU A 63 20.86 0.84 -7.63
C LEU A 63 22.20 0.20 -7.96
N LEU A 64 22.52 -0.03 -9.24
CA LEU A 64 23.80 -0.59 -9.68
C LEU A 64 24.94 0.40 -9.42
N ALA A 65 24.73 1.70 -9.66
CA ALA A 65 25.71 2.73 -9.32
C ALA A 65 25.95 2.81 -7.80
N ALA A 66 24.90 2.66 -6.97
CA ALA A 66 25.05 2.58 -5.52
C ALA A 66 25.85 1.34 -5.09
N ASN A 67 25.63 0.17 -5.70
CA ASN A 67 26.44 -1.03 -5.45
C ASN A 67 27.91 -0.79 -5.81
N TRP A 68 28.16 -0.24 -7.00
CA TRP A 68 29.50 0.08 -7.41
C TRP A 68 30.19 1.05 -6.45
N PHE A 69 29.52 2.10 -6.02
CA PHE A 69 30.05 3.08 -5.06
C PHE A 69 30.38 2.45 -3.70
N VAL A 70 29.54 1.58 -3.18
CA VAL A 70 29.80 0.84 -1.93
C VAL A 70 31.02 -0.06 -2.09
N CYS A 71 31.14 -0.84 -3.20
CA CYS A 71 32.32 -1.68 -3.49
C CYS A 71 33.59 -0.85 -3.61
N ALA A 72 33.52 0.26 -4.35
CA ALA A 72 34.66 1.17 -4.50
C ALA A 72 35.13 1.75 -3.15
N THR A 73 34.17 2.10 -2.29
CA THR A 73 34.45 2.59 -0.92
C THR A 73 35.14 1.51 -0.08
N TRP A 74 34.65 0.26 -0.14
CA TRP A 74 35.23 -0.86 0.58
C TRP A 74 36.64 -1.14 0.09
N ASN A 75 36.89 -1.17 -1.22
CA ASN A 75 38.22 -1.38 -1.80
C ASN A 75 39.17 -0.27 -1.35
N HIS A 76 38.73 1.00 -1.35
CA HIS A 76 39.57 2.13 -0.98
C HIS A 76 39.93 2.15 0.52
N PHE A 77 38.96 2.06 1.41
CA PHE A 77 39.19 2.23 2.85
C PHE A 77 39.53 0.93 3.57
N LEU A 78 38.89 -0.19 3.19
CA LEU A 78 39.04 -1.48 3.88
C LEU A 78 40.07 -2.41 3.18
N ARG A 79 40.61 -1.99 2.04
CA ARG A 79 41.61 -2.75 1.25
C ARG A 79 41.14 -4.17 0.90
N MET A 80 39.83 -4.29 0.57
CA MET A 80 39.22 -5.58 0.22
C MET A 80 39.45 -6.00 -1.25
N THR A 81 40.55 -5.51 -1.85
CA THR A 81 40.92 -5.74 -3.26
C THR A 81 41.15 -7.21 -3.60
N GLU A 82 41.40 -8.07 -2.61
CA GLU A 82 41.64 -9.49 -2.83
C GLU A 82 40.33 -10.31 -2.93
N MET A 83 39.15 -9.66 -2.80
CA MET A 83 37.86 -10.32 -2.84
C MET A 83 36.90 -9.73 -3.90
N PRO A 84 37.18 -9.94 -5.20
CA PRO A 84 36.32 -9.42 -6.28
C PRO A 84 34.91 -10.02 -6.27
N VAL A 85 34.67 -11.04 -5.45
CA VAL A 85 33.37 -11.72 -5.30
C VAL A 85 32.24 -10.78 -4.89
N TRP A 86 32.52 -9.76 -4.09
CA TRP A 86 31.51 -8.77 -3.67
C TRP A 86 31.04 -7.89 -4.81
N GLU A 87 31.90 -7.60 -5.77
CA GLU A 87 31.59 -6.84 -6.98
C GLU A 87 30.59 -7.58 -7.90
N ILE A 88 30.47 -8.89 -7.73
CA ILE A 88 29.53 -9.76 -8.45
C ILE A 88 28.28 -10.01 -7.59
N ILE A 89 28.46 -10.34 -6.30
CA ILE A 89 27.34 -10.72 -5.41
C ILE A 89 26.37 -9.55 -5.22
N PHE A 90 26.87 -8.35 -4.95
CA PHE A 90 26.01 -7.21 -4.61
C PHE A 90 25.14 -6.74 -5.78
N PRO A 91 25.67 -6.49 -6.98
CA PRO A 91 24.83 -6.25 -8.15
C PRO A 91 23.94 -7.45 -8.48
N GLY A 92 24.44 -8.68 -8.31
CA GLY A 92 23.69 -9.91 -8.52
C GLY A 92 22.45 -9.99 -7.63
N LEU A 93 22.54 -9.64 -6.34
CA LEU A 93 21.41 -9.56 -5.43
C LEU A 93 20.41 -8.47 -5.84
N THR A 94 20.90 -7.32 -6.31
CA THR A 94 20.04 -6.25 -6.82
C THR A 94 19.25 -6.68 -8.05
N LEU A 95 19.91 -7.36 -9.00
CA LEU A 95 19.25 -7.93 -10.18
C LEU A 95 18.30 -9.06 -9.80
N ALA A 96 18.66 -9.88 -8.82
CA ALA A 96 17.84 -10.95 -8.30
C ALA A 96 16.53 -10.43 -7.68
N PHE A 97 16.54 -9.26 -7.03
CA PHE A 97 15.32 -8.63 -6.53
C PHE A 97 14.34 -8.31 -7.65
N VAL A 98 14.82 -7.67 -8.72
CA VAL A 98 13.98 -7.35 -9.89
C VAL A 98 13.48 -8.63 -10.57
N ALA A 99 14.37 -9.60 -10.78
CA ALA A 99 14.00 -10.88 -11.39
C ALA A 99 12.99 -11.64 -10.54
N ALA A 100 13.17 -11.72 -9.22
CA ALA A 100 12.25 -12.39 -8.31
C ALA A 100 10.90 -11.67 -8.23
N THR A 101 10.86 -10.34 -8.30
CA THR A 101 9.62 -9.55 -8.37
C THR A 101 8.84 -9.86 -9.65
N LEU A 102 9.52 -9.90 -10.80
CA LEU A 102 8.87 -10.19 -12.09
C LEU A 102 8.41 -11.64 -12.21
N LEU A 103 9.27 -12.58 -11.81
CA LEU A 103 8.97 -14.02 -11.85
C LEU A 103 7.92 -14.41 -10.80
N GLY A 104 7.90 -13.74 -9.65
CA GLY A 104 6.92 -13.95 -8.59
C GLY A 104 5.47 -13.69 -9.01
N ARG A 105 5.27 -12.89 -10.08
CA ARG A 105 3.94 -12.67 -10.70
C ARG A 105 3.41 -13.93 -11.40
N ARG A 106 4.27 -14.86 -11.77
CA ARG A 106 3.90 -16.04 -12.58
C ARG A 106 4.17 -17.35 -11.87
N TYR A 107 5.12 -17.38 -10.94
CA TYR A 107 5.58 -18.59 -10.29
C TYR A 107 5.63 -18.40 -8.77
N SER A 108 5.01 -19.32 -8.03
CA SER A 108 5.05 -19.35 -6.57
C SER A 108 5.84 -20.57 -6.09
N SER A 109 7.16 -20.40 -5.90
CA SER A 109 8.04 -21.46 -5.37
C SER A 109 8.75 -20.99 -4.09
N PHE A 110 9.15 -21.95 -3.24
CA PHE A 110 9.93 -21.65 -2.04
C PHE A 110 11.26 -20.95 -2.37
N GLY A 111 11.98 -21.46 -3.38
CA GLY A 111 13.27 -20.88 -3.79
C GLY A 111 13.15 -19.45 -4.28
N LEU A 112 12.11 -19.14 -5.08
CA LEU A 112 11.88 -17.79 -5.58
C LEU A 112 11.53 -16.82 -4.44
N ARG A 113 10.71 -17.24 -3.48
CA ARG A 113 10.41 -16.45 -2.28
C ARG A 113 11.64 -16.22 -1.41
N LEU A 114 12.49 -17.23 -1.25
CA LEU A 114 13.75 -17.09 -0.49
C LEU A 114 14.69 -16.10 -1.19
N LEU A 115 14.83 -16.22 -2.51
CA LEU A 115 15.62 -15.28 -3.32
C LEU A 115 15.10 -13.85 -3.17
N TYR A 116 13.77 -13.66 -3.28
CA TYR A 116 13.15 -12.36 -3.06
C TYR A 116 13.48 -11.78 -1.67
N ARG A 117 13.34 -12.59 -0.61
CA ARG A 117 13.61 -12.15 0.77
C ARG A 117 15.08 -11.75 0.97
N ILE A 118 16.01 -12.55 0.49
CA ILE A 118 17.45 -12.26 0.61
C ILE A 118 17.78 -10.97 -0.13
N SER A 119 17.32 -10.84 -1.36
CA SER A 119 17.58 -9.66 -2.19
C SER A 119 16.86 -8.41 -1.67
N ALA A 120 15.66 -8.55 -1.09
CA ALA A 120 14.97 -7.44 -0.43
C ALA A 120 15.71 -6.95 0.83
N VAL A 121 16.25 -7.86 1.64
CA VAL A 121 17.11 -7.50 2.77
C VAL A 121 18.36 -6.79 2.27
N TRP A 122 18.97 -7.29 1.19
CA TRP A 122 20.13 -6.64 0.58
C TRP A 122 19.84 -5.19 0.19
N LEU A 123 18.70 -4.88 -0.42
CA LEU A 123 18.35 -3.49 -0.78
C LEU A 123 18.32 -2.57 0.45
N GLY A 124 17.84 -3.06 1.59
CA GLY A 124 17.89 -2.30 2.84
C GLY A 124 19.32 -2.09 3.34
N VAL A 125 20.15 -3.11 3.28
CA VAL A 125 21.57 -3.02 3.61
C VAL A 125 22.28 -2.07 2.68
N LEU A 126 22.02 -2.15 1.37
CA LEU A 126 22.56 -1.25 0.35
C LEU A 126 22.21 0.21 0.64
N ASN A 127 20.96 0.50 1.03
CA ASN A 127 20.54 1.85 1.41
C ASN A 127 21.44 2.42 2.51
N PHE A 128 21.62 1.70 3.62
CA PHE A 128 22.42 2.18 4.74
C PHE A 128 23.92 2.19 4.41
N SER A 129 24.42 1.21 3.66
CA SER A 129 25.80 1.15 3.21
C SER A 129 26.16 2.30 2.27
N PHE A 130 25.24 2.71 1.41
CA PHE A 130 25.41 3.88 0.54
C PHE A 130 25.63 5.16 1.36
N PHE A 131 24.78 5.41 2.36
CA PHE A 131 24.95 6.58 3.23
C PHE A 131 26.17 6.47 4.13
N ALA A 132 26.53 5.28 4.57
CA ALA A 132 27.81 5.03 5.28
C ALA A 132 29.01 5.36 4.38
N SER A 133 28.97 4.97 3.11
CA SER A 133 30.00 5.31 2.12
C SER A 133 30.11 6.82 1.95
N CYS A 134 29.01 7.52 1.73
CA CYS A 134 29.00 8.98 1.63
C CYS A 134 29.61 9.63 2.88
N ALA A 135 29.22 9.20 4.07
CA ALA A 135 29.72 9.73 5.33
C ALA A 135 31.23 9.45 5.50
N ALA A 136 31.69 8.23 5.17
CA ALA A 136 33.10 7.87 5.23
C ALA A 136 33.95 8.79 4.36
N TRP A 137 33.56 9.04 3.11
CA TRP A 137 34.25 9.95 2.21
C TRP A 137 34.26 11.39 2.70
N ILE A 138 33.11 11.92 3.11
CA ILE A 138 32.98 13.32 3.59
C ILE A 138 33.80 13.53 4.85
N ILE A 139 33.69 12.65 5.84
CA ILE A 139 34.41 12.80 7.11
C ILE A 139 35.89 12.58 6.95
N SER A 140 36.32 11.62 6.10
CA SER A 140 37.76 11.43 5.81
C SER A 140 38.38 12.65 5.09
N ALA A 141 37.65 13.24 4.13
CA ALA A 141 38.06 14.45 3.48
C ALA A 141 38.13 15.64 4.45
N ALA A 142 37.16 15.81 5.33
CA ALA A 142 37.14 16.85 6.35
C ALA A 142 38.29 16.64 7.39
N ALA A 143 38.53 15.41 7.83
CA ALA A 143 39.57 15.06 8.76
C ALA A 143 40.98 15.39 8.21
N ALA A 144 41.18 15.23 6.89
CA ALA A 144 42.46 15.58 6.23
C ALA A 144 42.79 17.09 6.28
N LEU A 145 41.81 17.94 6.57
CA LEU A 145 41.97 19.40 6.74
C LEU A 145 42.33 19.78 8.18
N LEU A 146 42.27 18.84 9.12
CA LEU A 146 42.52 19.08 10.54
C LEU A 146 43.95 18.65 10.91
N PRO A 147 44.59 19.28 11.93
CA PRO A 147 45.89 18.88 12.42
C PRO A 147 45.90 17.54 13.18
N VAL A 148 44.78 16.82 13.17
CA VAL A 148 44.61 15.53 13.86
C VAL A 148 44.58 14.43 12.81
N HIS A 149 45.43 13.41 12.96
CA HIS A 149 45.47 12.26 12.05
C HIS A 149 44.48 11.19 12.50
N PHE A 150 43.39 11.07 11.78
CA PHE A 150 42.47 9.93 11.91
C PHE A 150 42.77 8.93 10.77
N GLU A 151 42.85 7.67 11.10
CA GLU A 151 42.95 6.58 10.12
C GLU A 151 41.61 6.50 9.33
N PRO A 152 41.61 6.77 7.99
CA PRO A 152 40.37 6.73 7.20
C PRO A 152 39.67 5.36 7.26
N LYS A 153 40.39 4.28 7.47
CA LYS A 153 39.88 2.93 7.67
C LYS A 153 38.96 2.86 8.89
N ILE A 154 39.36 3.42 10.04
CA ILE A 154 38.56 3.42 11.28
C ILE A 154 37.27 4.19 11.08
N ILE A 155 37.30 5.31 10.35
CA ILE A 155 36.14 6.10 10.00
C ILE A 155 35.14 5.23 9.20
N ALA A 156 35.61 4.56 8.15
CA ALA A 156 34.81 3.69 7.32
C ALA A 156 34.22 2.52 8.14
N GLU A 157 35.02 1.83 8.95
CA GLU A 157 34.57 0.73 9.79
C GLU A 157 33.46 1.16 10.77
N ALA A 158 33.60 2.36 11.37
CA ALA A 158 32.58 2.91 12.26
C ALA A 158 31.24 3.16 11.54
N PHE A 159 31.28 3.77 10.33
CA PHE A 159 30.03 4.04 9.58
C PHE A 159 29.40 2.77 9.03
N PHE A 160 30.17 1.80 8.55
CA PHE A 160 29.62 0.51 8.11
C PHE A 160 29.10 -0.31 9.31
N GLY A 161 29.77 -0.26 10.46
CA GLY A 161 29.25 -0.85 11.70
C GLY A 161 27.90 -0.24 12.08
N LEU A 162 27.77 1.10 12.01
CA LEU A 162 26.50 1.79 12.25
C LEU A 162 25.43 1.40 11.21
N ALA A 163 25.81 1.25 9.93
CA ALA A 163 24.87 0.80 8.88
C ALA A 163 24.33 -0.60 9.16
N ILE A 164 25.18 -1.54 9.56
CA ILE A 164 24.79 -2.90 9.95
C ILE A 164 23.86 -2.86 11.17
N PHE A 165 24.23 -2.12 12.21
CA PHE A 165 23.40 -1.96 13.40
C PHE A 165 22.02 -1.37 13.06
N THR A 166 21.99 -0.33 12.21
CA THR A 166 20.75 0.29 11.75
C THR A 166 19.89 -0.69 10.93
N GLY A 167 20.51 -1.52 10.10
CA GLY A 167 19.82 -2.57 9.35
C GLY A 167 19.19 -3.63 10.28
N ILE A 168 19.93 -4.11 11.26
CA ILE A 168 19.44 -5.05 12.28
C ILE A 168 18.29 -4.42 13.10
N TYR A 169 18.47 -3.19 13.57
CA TYR A 169 17.42 -2.44 14.25
C TYR A 169 16.18 -2.31 13.38
N GLY A 170 16.35 -1.92 12.11
CA GLY A 170 15.23 -1.76 11.17
C GLY A 170 14.46 -3.06 10.94
N PHE A 171 15.16 -4.19 10.83
CA PHE A 171 14.56 -5.51 10.70
C PHE A 171 13.76 -5.91 11.96
N VAL A 172 14.33 -5.72 13.13
CA VAL A 172 13.68 -6.00 14.43
C VAL A 172 12.46 -5.09 14.61
N ASN A 173 12.62 -3.79 14.34
CA ASN A 173 11.54 -2.80 14.45
C ASN A 173 10.35 -3.10 13.51
N ALA A 174 10.62 -3.51 12.26
CA ALA A 174 9.59 -3.92 11.30
C ALA A 174 8.78 -5.14 11.76
N ASN A 175 9.32 -5.96 12.67
CA ASN A 175 8.64 -7.12 13.23
C ASN A 175 7.93 -6.83 14.57
N ARG A 176 8.10 -5.63 15.13
CA ARG A 176 7.45 -5.18 16.36
C ARG A 176 6.16 -4.43 16.02
N LEU A 177 5.05 -5.17 15.96
CA LEU A 177 3.73 -4.59 15.73
C LEU A 177 3.26 -3.83 16.99
N LYS A 178 3.19 -2.50 16.91
CA LYS A 178 2.76 -1.60 17.98
C LYS A 178 1.25 -1.34 17.91
N ILE A 179 0.63 -1.07 19.05
CA ILE A 179 -0.73 -0.54 19.12
C ILE A 179 -0.62 0.96 19.35
N VAL A 180 -1.29 1.73 18.50
CA VAL A 180 -1.37 3.19 18.60
C VAL A 180 -2.79 3.54 19.00
N HIS A 181 -2.96 4.26 20.09
CA HIS A 181 -4.26 4.72 20.56
C HIS A 181 -4.47 6.16 20.12
N VAL A 182 -5.63 6.43 19.49
CA VAL A 182 -6.01 7.76 19.02
C VAL A 182 -7.44 8.02 19.41
N THR A 183 -7.75 9.21 19.92
CA THR A 183 -9.14 9.66 20.10
C THR A 183 -9.48 10.65 18.99
N VAL A 184 -10.60 10.40 18.30
CA VAL A 184 -11.10 11.25 17.23
C VAL A 184 -12.45 11.79 17.64
N ASN A 185 -12.52 13.12 17.75
CA ASN A 185 -13.78 13.83 18.04
C ASN A 185 -14.51 14.13 16.72
N LEU A 186 -15.72 13.60 16.59
CA LEU A 186 -16.54 13.75 15.39
C LEU A 186 -17.86 14.46 15.74
N THR A 187 -18.22 15.44 14.93
CA THR A 187 -19.50 16.14 15.08
C THR A 187 -20.64 15.23 14.66
N ASN A 188 -21.74 15.28 15.38
CA ASN A 188 -22.96 14.49 15.10
C ASN A 188 -22.73 12.97 15.13
N LEU A 189 -21.80 12.51 15.96
CA LEU A 189 -21.55 11.07 16.14
C LEU A 189 -22.79 10.39 16.73
N PRO A 190 -23.32 9.33 16.09
CA PRO A 190 -24.45 8.60 16.62
C PRO A 190 -24.19 8.08 18.03
N ILE A 191 -25.21 8.10 18.89
CA ILE A 191 -25.10 7.69 20.30
C ILE A 191 -24.53 6.28 20.43
N ALA A 192 -24.91 5.38 19.52
CA ALA A 192 -24.42 4.00 19.47
C ALA A 192 -22.88 3.89 19.28
N TRP A 193 -22.23 4.94 18.76
CA TRP A 193 -20.80 4.96 18.50
C TRP A 193 -19.98 5.80 19.50
N ARG A 194 -20.63 6.52 20.41
CA ARG A 194 -19.92 7.34 21.41
C ARG A 194 -19.12 6.48 22.37
N GLY A 195 -17.81 6.72 22.42
CA GLY A 195 -16.87 5.97 23.23
C GLY A 195 -16.48 4.60 22.69
N ARG A 196 -17.05 4.16 21.57
CA ARG A 196 -16.69 2.92 20.87
C ARG A 196 -15.30 3.01 20.26
N THR A 197 -14.72 1.85 20.03
CA THR A 197 -13.37 1.73 19.45
C THR A 197 -13.41 1.03 18.11
N VAL A 198 -12.64 1.52 17.16
CA VAL A 198 -12.44 0.87 15.86
C VAL A 198 -10.96 0.60 15.66
N ALA A 199 -10.61 -0.58 15.13
CA ALA A 199 -9.26 -0.91 14.76
C ALA A 199 -9.03 -0.59 13.28
N LEU A 200 -8.06 0.30 12.97
CA LEU A 200 -7.59 0.52 11.62
C LEU A 200 -6.35 -0.33 11.38
N VAL A 201 -6.38 -1.10 10.30
CA VAL A 201 -5.28 -1.91 9.79
C VAL A 201 -5.12 -1.65 8.31
N THR A 202 -3.90 -1.51 7.86
CA THR A 202 -3.59 -1.28 6.44
C THR A 202 -2.19 -1.77 6.11
N ASP A 203 -1.88 -1.92 4.83
CA ASP A 203 -0.53 -2.21 4.34
C ASP A 203 0.09 -3.45 5.00
N LEU A 204 -0.63 -4.58 5.00
CA LEU A 204 -0.09 -5.83 5.52
C LEU A 204 0.93 -6.45 4.58
N HIS A 205 0.74 -6.26 3.27
CA HIS A 205 1.58 -6.80 2.21
C HIS A 205 1.83 -8.31 2.38
N LEU A 206 0.72 -9.06 2.48
CA LEU A 206 0.78 -10.52 2.57
C LEU A 206 1.19 -11.10 1.20
N GLY A 207 2.28 -11.86 1.19
CA GLY A 207 2.84 -12.40 -0.05
C GLY A 207 4.20 -13.06 0.19
N SER A 208 5.21 -12.64 -0.56
CA SER A 208 6.53 -13.26 -0.54
C SER A 208 7.26 -13.11 0.79
N VAL A 209 7.14 -11.97 1.47
CA VAL A 209 7.82 -11.70 2.76
C VAL A 209 6.95 -12.11 3.94
N ARG A 210 5.73 -11.58 4.00
CA ARG A 210 4.78 -11.78 5.10
C ARG A 210 3.66 -12.71 4.64
N ARG A 211 3.34 -13.71 5.46
CA ARG A 211 2.37 -14.76 5.11
C ARG A 211 1.33 -14.94 6.23
N ALA A 212 0.51 -15.98 6.14
CA ALA A 212 -0.54 -16.33 7.09
C ALA A 212 -0.08 -16.28 8.57
N ARG A 213 1.19 -16.65 8.88
CA ARG A 213 1.74 -16.51 10.23
C ARG A 213 1.76 -15.04 10.72
N PHE A 214 2.05 -14.10 9.83
CA PHE A 214 1.99 -12.68 10.16
C PHE A 214 0.53 -12.21 10.31
N ALA A 215 -0.35 -12.60 9.39
CA ALA A 215 -1.78 -12.33 9.47
C ALA A 215 -2.37 -12.86 10.80
N ASN A 216 -2.03 -14.09 11.21
CA ASN A 216 -2.43 -14.64 12.51
C ASN A 216 -1.99 -13.75 13.70
N ARG A 217 -0.76 -13.20 13.67
CA ARG A 217 -0.31 -12.29 14.73
C ARG A 217 -1.09 -10.97 14.75
N VAL A 218 -1.41 -10.43 13.57
CA VAL A 218 -2.22 -9.21 13.45
C VAL A 218 -3.62 -9.47 13.99
N VAL A 219 -4.29 -10.52 13.53
CA VAL A 219 -5.63 -10.93 13.96
C VAL A 219 -5.68 -11.16 15.47
N ALA A 220 -4.73 -11.93 16.02
CA ALA A 220 -4.67 -12.19 17.47
C ALA A 220 -4.53 -10.88 18.28
N LYS A 221 -3.73 -9.91 17.80
CA LYS A 221 -3.62 -8.62 18.48
C LYS A 221 -4.92 -7.82 18.40
N ILE A 222 -5.61 -7.81 17.25
CA ILE A 222 -6.91 -7.13 17.13
C ILE A 222 -7.94 -7.78 18.04
N GLN A 223 -8.00 -9.10 18.11
CA GLN A 223 -8.91 -9.82 19.02
C GLN A 223 -8.69 -9.44 20.49
N CYS A 224 -7.42 -9.32 20.91
CA CYS A 224 -7.10 -8.87 22.28
C CYS A 224 -7.56 -7.45 22.57
N LEU A 225 -7.68 -6.58 21.57
CA LEU A 225 -8.16 -5.20 21.70
C LEU A 225 -9.69 -5.11 21.77
N GLN A 226 -10.41 -6.15 21.32
CA GLN A 226 -11.87 -6.22 21.28
C GLN A 226 -12.54 -4.96 20.67
N PRO A 227 -12.13 -4.51 19.46
CA PRO A 227 -12.73 -3.34 18.85
C PRO A 227 -14.19 -3.60 18.45
N ASP A 228 -15.01 -2.55 18.43
CA ASP A 228 -16.40 -2.64 17.98
C ASP A 228 -16.49 -2.86 16.46
N ALA A 229 -15.56 -2.29 15.69
CA ALA A 229 -15.41 -2.54 14.26
C ALA A 229 -13.94 -2.64 13.86
N VAL A 230 -13.66 -3.25 12.69
CA VAL A 230 -12.34 -3.31 12.08
C VAL A 230 -12.39 -2.74 10.67
N PHE A 231 -11.52 -1.79 10.38
CA PHE A 231 -11.35 -1.18 9.07
C PHE A 231 -10.01 -1.58 8.46
N ILE A 232 -10.05 -2.18 7.27
CA ILE A 232 -8.88 -2.59 6.50
C ILE A 232 -8.79 -1.69 5.27
N SER A 233 -7.88 -0.72 5.32
CA SER A 233 -7.78 0.32 4.28
C SER A 233 -6.72 0.01 3.23
N GLY A 234 -6.83 -1.17 2.58
CA GLY A 234 -6.04 -1.54 1.41
C GLY A 234 -4.68 -2.18 1.69
N ASP A 235 -4.03 -2.61 0.61
CA ASP A 235 -2.74 -3.28 0.56
C ASP A 235 -2.63 -4.46 1.54
N LEU A 236 -3.69 -5.28 1.53
CA LEU A 236 -3.72 -6.54 2.28
C LEU A 236 -2.74 -7.55 1.68
N PHE A 237 -2.63 -7.57 0.34
CA PHE A 237 -1.74 -8.44 -0.42
C PHE A 237 -0.54 -7.68 -0.99
N ASP A 238 0.54 -8.40 -1.34
CA ASP A 238 1.73 -7.86 -2.00
C ASP A 238 1.78 -8.33 -3.46
N GLY A 239 0.86 -7.82 -4.28
CA GLY A 239 0.69 -8.19 -5.69
C GLY A 239 0.04 -9.56 -5.90
N PRO A 240 0.24 -10.19 -7.07
CA PRO A 240 -0.40 -11.46 -7.41
C PRO A 240 0.07 -12.58 -6.48
N GLU A 241 -0.87 -13.28 -5.89
CA GLU A 241 -0.60 -14.43 -5.01
C GLU A 241 -1.33 -15.67 -5.57
N ALA A 242 -0.61 -16.79 -5.67
CA ALA A 242 -1.15 -18.02 -6.23
C ALA A 242 -2.27 -18.66 -5.37
N ASN A 243 -2.37 -18.29 -4.11
CA ASN A 243 -3.41 -18.78 -3.21
C ASN A 243 -3.76 -17.74 -2.15
N PRO A 244 -4.58 -16.74 -2.48
CA PRO A 244 -4.96 -15.69 -1.57
C PRO A 244 -5.77 -16.19 -0.37
N ASP A 245 -6.57 -17.25 -0.52
CA ASP A 245 -7.38 -17.84 0.57
C ASP A 245 -6.52 -18.23 1.77
N THR A 246 -5.32 -18.79 1.54
CA THR A 246 -4.41 -19.18 2.64
C THR A 246 -3.87 -17.97 3.41
N LEU A 247 -3.80 -16.80 2.77
CA LEU A 247 -3.32 -15.58 3.40
C LEU A 247 -4.40 -14.89 4.24
N VAL A 248 -5.65 -15.01 3.82
CA VAL A 248 -6.81 -14.41 4.52
C VAL A 248 -7.51 -15.39 5.48
N GLU A 249 -7.20 -16.67 5.44
CA GLU A 249 -7.77 -17.66 6.35
C GLU A 249 -7.73 -17.25 7.83
N PRO A 250 -6.66 -16.61 8.36
CA PRO A 250 -6.63 -16.13 9.74
C PRO A 250 -7.76 -15.17 10.11
N TRP A 251 -8.26 -14.39 9.16
CA TRP A 251 -9.32 -13.40 9.39
C TRP A 251 -10.68 -14.00 9.70
N ARG A 252 -10.93 -15.27 9.30
CA ARG A 252 -12.14 -16.02 9.65
C ARG A 252 -12.36 -16.15 11.16
N LYS A 253 -11.29 -16.02 11.95
CA LYS A 253 -11.31 -16.09 13.40
C LYS A 253 -11.64 -14.76 14.07
N LEU A 254 -11.57 -13.66 13.30
CA LEU A 254 -11.81 -12.32 13.83
C LEU A 254 -13.31 -12.04 13.85
N SER A 255 -13.78 -11.48 14.96
CA SER A 255 -15.14 -11.00 15.12
C SER A 255 -15.12 -9.59 15.70
N ALA A 256 -15.96 -8.72 15.15
CA ALA A 256 -16.21 -7.39 15.65
C ALA A 256 -17.72 -7.11 15.60
N PRO A 257 -18.35 -6.60 16.69
CA PRO A 257 -19.81 -6.47 16.77
C PRO A 257 -20.45 -5.65 15.66
N ALA A 258 -19.75 -4.59 15.19
CA ALA A 258 -20.24 -3.72 14.12
C ALA A 258 -19.67 -4.09 12.73
N GLY A 259 -18.90 -5.17 12.63
CA GLY A 259 -18.39 -5.69 11.36
C GLY A 259 -16.92 -5.43 11.10
N ILE A 260 -16.44 -6.07 10.03
CA ILE A 260 -15.07 -5.94 9.49
C ILE A 260 -15.22 -5.47 8.05
N PHE A 261 -14.63 -4.33 7.70
CA PHE A 261 -14.81 -3.66 6.42
C PHE A 261 -13.46 -3.53 5.70
N TYR A 262 -13.47 -3.67 4.38
CA TYR A 262 -12.28 -3.64 3.55
C TYR A 262 -12.50 -2.84 2.27
N VAL A 263 -11.46 -2.13 1.85
CA VAL A 263 -11.28 -1.58 0.50
C VAL A 263 -9.94 -2.03 -0.06
N THR A 264 -9.77 -2.08 -1.38
CA THR A 264 -8.48 -2.39 -2.01
C THR A 264 -7.49 -1.24 -1.90
N GLY A 265 -6.19 -1.55 -1.89
CA GLY A 265 -5.11 -0.63 -2.15
C GLY A 265 -4.56 -0.80 -3.57
N ASN A 266 -3.46 -0.10 -3.87
CA ASN A 266 -2.85 -0.16 -5.20
C ASN A 266 -2.15 -1.50 -5.49
N HIS A 267 -1.76 -2.26 -4.46
CA HIS A 267 -1.14 -3.57 -4.64
C HIS A 267 -2.11 -4.64 -5.12
N GLU A 268 -3.38 -4.56 -4.76
CA GLU A 268 -4.41 -5.45 -5.30
C GLU A 268 -4.64 -5.24 -6.81
N GLU A 269 -4.31 -4.06 -7.35
CA GLU A 269 -4.43 -3.78 -8.78
C GLU A 269 -3.33 -4.44 -9.64
N PHE A 270 -2.26 -4.96 -9.02
CA PHE A 270 -1.18 -5.65 -9.74
C PHE A 270 -1.46 -7.13 -10.04
N GLY A 271 -2.54 -7.68 -9.50
CA GLY A 271 -2.97 -9.07 -9.66
C GLY A 271 -4.36 -9.20 -10.31
N ASP A 272 -4.98 -10.35 -10.08
CA ASP A 272 -6.41 -10.52 -10.34
C ASP A 272 -7.20 -9.94 -9.16
N ARG A 273 -7.56 -8.66 -9.28
CA ARG A 273 -8.31 -7.92 -8.25
C ARG A 273 -9.60 -8.64 -7.86
N ALA A 274 -10.31 -9.25 -8.82
CA ALA A 274 -11.56 -9.93 -8.54
C ALA A 274 -11.32 -11.17 -7.67
N GLU A 275 -10.31 -11.99 -7.98
CA GLU A 275 -9.95 -13.16 -7.18
C GLU A 275 -9.53 -12.76 -5.75
N LEU A 276 -8.77 -11.65 -5.59
CA LEU A 276 -8.35 -11.16 -4.28
C LEU A 276 -9.54 -10.67 -3.46
N ILE A 277 -10.46 -9.91 -4.06
CA ILE A 277 -11.71 -9.46 -3.43
C ILE A 277 -12.55 -10.67 -2.99
N ASP A 278 -12.74 -11.65 -3.88
CA ASP A 278 -13.51 -12.86 -3.58
C ASP A 278 -12.91 -13.64 -2.40
N ALA A 279 -11.58 -13.75 -2.34
CA ALA A 279 -10.91 -14.41 -1.21
C ALA A 279 -11.16 -13.67 0.12
N VAL A 280 -11.11 -12.33 0.10
CA VAL A 280 -11.43 -11.50 1.26
C VAL A 280 -12.88 -11.70 1.70
N GLN A 281 -13.85 -11.68 0.77
CA GLN A 281 -15.26 -11.92 1.07
C GLN A 281 -15.51 -13.31 1.66
N ARG A 282 -14.86 -14.35 1.09
CA ARG A 282 -14.95 -15.73 1.63
C ARG A 282 -14.39 -15.86 3.05
N SER A 283 -13.53 -14.93 3.48
CA SER A 283 -13.01 -14.91 4.86
C SER A 283 -13.96 -14.28 5.88
N GLY A 284 -15.12 -13.77 5.45
CA GLY A 284 -16.13 -13.13 6.30
C GLY A 284 -15.94 -11.62 6.46
N ILE A 285 -15.07 -11.01 5.69
CA ILE A 285 -14.86 -9.56 5.67
C ILE A 285 -15.83 -8.93 4.67
N HIS A 286 -16.51 -7.85 5.07
CA HIS A 286 -17.37 -7.07 4.19
C HIS A 286 -16.51 -6.17 3.29
N VAL A 287 -16.45 -6.50 2.01
CA VAL A 287 -15.78 -5.65 1.02
C VAL A 287 -16.73 -4.52 0.63
N LEU A 288 -16.33 -3.29 0.90
CA LEU A 288 -17.05 -2.10 0.46
C LEU A 288 -16.71 -1.83 -1.02
N ASN A 289 -17.54 -2.34 -1.90
CA ASN A 289 -17.31 -2.32 -3.33
C ASN A 289 -17.75 -0.97 -3.96
N ASN A 290 -17.05 0.10 -3.61
CA ASN A 290 -17.39 1.49 -3.97
C ASN A 290 -18.80 1.89 -3.52
N GLU A 291 -19.13 1.57 -2.29
CA GLU A 291 -20.47 1.72 -1.74
C GLU A 291 -20.48 2.36 -0.34
N LYS A 292 -21.66 2.78 0.06
CA LYS A 292 -21.95 3.22 1.43
C LYS A 292 -22.78 2.17 2.15
N VAL A 293 -22.41 1.90 3.39
CA VAL A 293 -23.24 1.13 4.35
C VAL A 293 -23.55 1.97 5.57
N ASP A 294 -24.74 1.76 6.13
CA ASP A 294 -25.16 2.38 7.40
C ASP A 294 -25.05 1.35 8.52
N VAL A 295 -24.23 1.66 9.51
CA VAL A 295 -24.05 0.77 10.66
C VAL A 295 -24.39 1.53 11.93
N HIS A 296 -25.54 1.23 12.50
CA HIS A 296 -26.05 1.89 13.71
C HIS A 296 -26.04 3.43 13.64
N GLY A 297 -26.39 3.97 12.46
CA GLY A 297 -26.46 5.40 12.21
C GLY A 297 -25.15 6.05 11.76
N LEU A 298 -24.04 5.33 11.76
CA LEU A 298 -22.76 5.79 11.19
C LEU A 298 -22.71 5.41 9.70
N GLN A 299 -22.42 6.40 8.85
CA GLN A 299 -22.24 6.20 7.42
C GLN A 299 -20.81 5.77 7.14
N ILE A 300 -20.60 4.55 6.65
CA ILE A 300 -19.29 4.04 6.27
C ILE A 300 -19.24 3.95 4.75
N VAL A 301 -18.30 4.65 4.13
CA VAL A 301 -18.09 4.67 2.69
C VAL A 301 -16.78 4.00 2.37
N GLY A 302 -16.75 3.10 1.41
CA GLY A 302 -15.53 2.51 0.89
C GLY A 302 -15.36 2.84 -0.58
N VAL A 303 -14.18 3.33 -0.95
CA VAL A 303 -13.80 3.54 -2.35
C VAL A 303 -12.47 2.82 -2.59
N HIS A 304 -12.47 1.94 -3.59
CA HIS A 304 -11.27 1.22 -3.99
C HIS A 304 -10.20 2.15 -4.56
N ASP A 305 -8.93 1.77 -4.45
CA ASP A 305 -7.79 2.64 -4.75
C ASP A 305 -7.80 3.16 -6.20
N ARG A 306 -8.12 2.30 -7.18
CA ARG A 306 -8.19 2.71 -8.59
C ARG A 306 -9.15 3.86 -8.81
N GLU A 307 -10.35 3.74 -8.26
CA GLU A 307 -11.42 4.71 -8.41
C GLU A 307 -11.17 5.95 -7.54
N ALA A 308 -10.58 5.76 -6.35
CA ALA A 308 -10.16 6.86 -5.48
C ALA A 308 -9.00 7.68 -6.06
N GLY A 309 -8.16 7.07 -6.90
CA GLY A 309 -7.05 7.73 -7.61
C GLY A 309 -7.50 8.65 -8.74
N ASP A 310 -8.68 8.44 -9.33
CA ASP A 310 -9.25 9.30 -10.38
C ASP A 310 -10.22 10.33 -9.74
N PRO A 311 -9.89 11.64 -9.76
CA PRO A 311 -10.74 12.66 -9.13
C PRO A 311 -12.18 12.71 -9.65
N ARG A 312 -12.41 12.35 -10.92
CA ARG A 312 -13.75 12.38 -11.53
C ARG A 312 -14.58 11.19 -11.05
N GLN A 313 -13.98 9.99 -11.06
CA GLN A 313 -14.64 8.78 -10.57
C GLN A 313 -14.89 8.87 -9.06
N PHE A 314 -13.90 9.33 -8.30
CA PHE A 314 -14.02 9.51 -6.86
C PHE A 314 -15.17 10.45 -6.50
N ARG A 315 -15.27 11.61 -7.16
CA ARG A 315 -16.38 12.55 -6.97
C ARG A 315 -17.73 11.91 -7.31
N ALA A 316 -17.84 11.22 -8.43
CA ALA A 316 -19.08 10.58 -8.86
C ALA A 316 -19.55 9.52 -7.84
N LEU A 317 -18.62 8.70 -7.32
CA LEU A 317 -18.95 7.68 -6.32
C LEU A 317 -19.39 8.29 -4.99
N LEU A 318 -18.74 9.35 -4.51
CA LEU A 318 -19.16 10.04 -3.29
C LEU A 318 -20.52 10.75 -3.46
N GLN A 319 -20.83 11.26 -4.65
CA GLN A 319 -22.17 11.80 -4.98
C GLN A 319 -23.22 10.69 -4.97
N GLN A 320 -22.93 9.55 -5.59
CA GLN A 320 -23.79 8.37 -5.59
C GLN A 320 -24.06 7.81 -4.17
N ALA A 321 -23.11 7.99 -3.27
CA ALA A 321 -23.24 7.54 -1.88
C ALA A 321 -24.36 8.29 -1.13
N GLU A 322 -24.86 9.43 -1.64
CA GLU A 322 -25.94 10.21 -1.05
C GLU A 322 -25.78 10.39 0.46
N LEU A 323 -24.67 11.03 0.86
CA LEU A 323 -24.36 11.24 2.25
C LEU A 323 -25.34 12.21 2.90
N ASP A 324 -25.85 11.83 4.08
CA ASP A 324 -26.59 12.73 4.93
C ASP A 324 -25.60 13.62 5.71
N GLY A 325 -25.47 14.87 5.31
CA GLY A 325 -24.55 15.84 5.92
C GLY A 325 -24.83 16.17 7.38
N SER A 326 -26.02 15.78 7.90
CA SER A 326 -26.35 15.91 9.33
C SER A 326 -25.77 14.80 10.19
N ARG A 327 -25.20 13.76 9.58
CA ARG A 327 -24.68 12.55 10.23
C ARG A 327 -23.17 12.38 9.97
N THR A 328 -22.49 11.80 10.95
CA THR A 328 -21.07 11.47 10.80
C THR A 328 -20.87 10.43 9.70
N SER A 329 -19.83 10.64 8.89
CA SER A 329 -19.39 9.69 7.86
C SER A 329 -17.91 9.34 8.01
N ILE A 330 -17.56 8.06 7.77
CA ILE A 330 -16.17 7.57 7.72
C ILE A 330 -15.92 7.04 6.32
N LEU A 331 -14.87 7.55 5.67
CA LEU A 331 -14.40 7.09 4.38
C LEU A 331 -13.19 6.18 4.54
N LEU A 332 -13.25 4.99 3.97
CA LEU A 332 -12.10 4.14 3.74
C LEU A 332 -11.59 4.38 2.32
N ALA A 333 -10.40 4.95 2.19
CA ALA A 333 -9.68 5.12 0.93
C ALA A 333 -8.20 4.91 1.21
N HIS A 334 -7.56 4.03 0.44
CA HIS A 334 -6.21 3.58 0.74
C HIS A 334 -5.20 4.74 0.78
N GLN A 335 -5.24 5.64 -0.20
CA GLN A 335 -4.34 6.79 -0.26
C GLN A 335 -4.96 8.05 0.39
N PRO A 336 -4.16 8.89 1.11
CA PRO A 336 -4.61 10.18 1.60
C PRO A 336 -4.60 11.23 0.45
N SER A 337 -5.36 10.95 -0.60
CA SER A 337 -5.44 11.76 -1.82
C SER A 337 -6.84 12.33 -2.03
N ASN A 338 -6.97 13.29 -2.97
CA ASN A 338 -8.26 13.91 -3.33
C ASN A 338 -9.05 14.48 -2.13
N LEU A 339 -8.35 14.92 -1.08
CA LEU A 339 -8.93 15.44 0.16
C LEU A 339 -9.91 16.61 -0.06
N PRO A 340 -9.69 17.53 -1.02
CA PRO A 340 -10.67 18.59 -1.33
C PRO A 340 -12.02 18.03 -1.75
N ILE A 341 -12.06 16.90 -2.49
CA ILE A 341 -13.30 16.28 -2.92
C ILE A 341 -14.00 15.61 -1.73
N ALA A 342 -13.26 14.89 -0.89
CA ALA A 342 -13.82 14.24 0.29
C ALA A 342 -14.40 15.27 1.27
N GLU A 343 -13.73 16.40 1.46
CA GLU A 343 -14.19 17.51 2.32
C GLU A 343 -15.46 18.16 1.74
N GLU A 344 -15.46 18.49 0.45
CA GLU A 344 -16.62 19.05 -0.26
C GLU A 344 -17.85 18.15 -0.19
N MET A 345 -17.65 16.83 -0.23
CA MET A 345 -18.72 15.83 -0.12
C MET A 345 -19.16 15.58 1.33
N GLY A 346 -18.61 16.27 2.31
CA GLY A 346 -19.03 16.21 3.71
C GLY A 346 -18.55 14.98 4.47
N ILE A 347 -17.45 14.37 4.05
CA ILE A 347 -16.79 13.29 4.82
C ILE A 347 -16.26 13.85 6.14
N SER A 348 -16.58 13.19 7.26
CA SER A 348 -16.14 13.61 8.59
C SER A 348 -14.74 13.09 8.93
N LEU A 349 -14.43 11.84 8.57
CA LEU A 349 -13.15 11.18 8.82
C LEU A 349 -12.75 10.31 7.63
N GLN A 350 -11.55 10.49 7.10
CA GLN A 350 -10.92 9.58 6.15
C GLN A 350 -9.86 8.73 6.85
N LEU A 351 -9.86 7.42 6.59
CA LEU A 351 -8.90 6.45 7.10
C LEU A 351 -8.07 5.89 5.94
N SER A 352 -6.75 6.09 5.99
CA SER A 352 -5.82 5.80 4.91
C SER A 352 -4.56 5.09 5.40
N GLY A 353 -3.81 4.51 4.46
CA GLY A 353 -2.49 3.93 4.61
C GLY A 353 -1.53 4.42 3.53
N HIS A 354 -0.98 3.48 2.73
CA HIS A 354 -0.18 3.70 1.52
C HIS A 354 1.23 4.28 1.74
N THR A 355 1.36 5.30 2.54
CA THR A 355 2.60 6.09 2.66
C THR A 355 3.71 5.34 3.39
N HIS A 356 3.37 4.34 4.21
CA HIS A 356 4.27 3.69 5.17
C HIS A 356 5.03 4.66 6.09
N GLY A 357 4.68 5.96 6.07
CA GLY A 357 5.50 7.04 6.62
C GLY A 357 6.88 7.13 5.96
N GLY A 358 7.04 6.60 4.72
CA GLY A 358 8.32 6.47 4.00
C GLY A 358 9.16 5.28 4.42
N GLN A 359 8.69 4.43 5.33
CA GLN A 359 9.21 3.14 5.81
C GLN A 359 10.65 3.16 6.36
N ILE A 360 11.67 3.59 5.58
CA ILE A 360 13.08 3.64 5.99
C ILE A 360 13.69 5.01 5.69
N TRP A 361 14.48 5.54 6.65
CA TRP A 361 15.23 6.76 6.43
C TRP A 361 16.27 6.57 5.29
N PRO A 362 16.45 7.56 4.38
CA PRO A 362 15.86 8.92 4.39
C PRO A 362 14.53 9.05 3.62
N TRP A 363 13.93 7.95 3.15
CA TRP A 363 12.69 7.98 2.37
C TRP A 363 11.49 8.51 3.17
N THR A 364 11.58 8.48 4.53
CA THR A 364 10.65 9.18 5.42
C THR A 364 10.54 10.67 5.08
N TRP A 365 11.66 11.32 4.78
CA TRP A 365 11.69 12.70 4.36
C TRP A 365 11.08 12.89 2.96
N ALA A 366 11.38 11.99 2.01
CA ALA A 366 10.81 12.04 0.67
C ALA A 366 9.28 11.87 0.70
N ALA A 367 8.76 10.91 1.48
CA ALA A 367 7.32 10.73 1.67
C ALA A 367 6.65 12.00 2.23
N THR A 368 7.29 12.65 3.22
CA THR A 368 6.78 13.90 3.78
C THR A 368 6.78 15.04 2.74
N ARG A 369 7.72 15.06 1.80
CA ARG A 369 7.72 16.05 0.70
C ARG A 369 6.56 15.82 -0.28
N VAL A 370 6.17 14.56 -0.50
CA VAL A 370 5.08 14.20 -1.42
C VAL A 370 3.71 14.40 -0.76
N HIS A 371 3.50 13.89 0.46
CA HIS A 371 2.19 13.85 1.11
C HIS A 371 2.01 14.95 2.18
N GLY A 372 3.05 15.78 2.42
CA GLY A 372 3.01 16.81 3.44
C GLY A 372 2.69 16.26 4.83
N ARG A 373 1.85 16.96 5.57
CA ARG A 373 1.38 16.55 6.91
C ARG A 373 0.53 15.26 6.89
N PHE A 374 -0.02 14.90 5.74
CA PHE A 374 -0.85 13.68 5.59
C PHE A 374 -0.03 12.41 5.39
N THR A 375 1.29 12.49 5.50
CA THR A 375 2.17 11.31 5.47
C THR A 375 1.89 10.35 6.61
N TYR A 376 1.54 10.84 7.82
CA TYR A 376 1.32 10.02 9.00
C TYR A 376 0.48 10.73 10.06
N GLY A 377 -0.33 9.93 10.79
CA GLY A 377 -1.08 10.38 11.97
C GLY A 377 -2.39 11.10 11.65
N LEU A 378 -2.98 11.67 12.70
CA LEU A 378 -4.25 12.41 12.60
C LEU A 378 -3.98 13.86 12.19
N ASN A 379 -4.58 14.26 11.08
CA ASN A 379 -4.45 15.61 10.51
C ASN A 379 -5.82 16.13 10.10
N ARG A 380 -5.90 17.43 9.78
CA ARG A 380 -7.14 18.09 9.36
C ARG A 380 -6.95 18.75 8.00
N PHE A 381 -7.95 18.60 7.13
CA PHE A 381 -8.10 19.33 5.88
C PHE A 381 -9.48 19.99 5.86
N GLY A 382 -9.55 21.31 6.03
CA GLY A 382 -10.84 21.98 6.23
C GLY A 382 -11.59 21.40 7.44
N ASN A 383 -12.79 20.87 7.20
CA ASN A 383 -13.60 20.16 8.20
C ASN A 383 -13.33 18.64 8.24
N LEU A 384 -12.66 18.10 7.23
CA LEU A 384 -12.31 16.68 7.14
C LEU A 384 -11.16 16.35 8.10
N LEU A 385 -11.33 15.32 8.94
CA LEU A 385 -10.24 14.66 9.65
C LEU A 385 -9.66 13.55 8.78
N VAL A 386 -8.35 13.41 8.76
CA VAL A 386 -7.65 12.38 8.00
C VAL A 386 -6.67 11.66 8.93
N TYR A 387 -6.83 10.36 9.09
CA TYR A 387 -5.82 9.54 9.74
C TYR A 387 -5.09 8.70 8.69
N THR A 388 -3.78 8.86 8.62
CA THR A 388 -2.91 8.05 7.76
C THR A 388 -2.04 7.16 8.64
N SER A 389 -2.22 5.84 8.51
CA SER A 389 -1.40 4.87 9.22
C SER A 389 -0.08 4.61 8.48
N SER A 390 0.96 4.29 9.25
CA SER A 390 2.23 3.79 8.68
C SER A 390 2.16 2.31 8.27
N GLY A 391 1.02 1.65 8.48
CA GLY A 391 0.80 0.26 8.08
C GLY A 391 1.35 -0.80 9.05
N ALA A 392 0.77 -2.00 9.00
CA ALA A 392 1.17 -3.13 9.83
C ALA A 392 2.36 -3.90 9.24
N GLY A 393 2.44 -3.99 7.92
CA GLY A 393 3.48 -4.70 7.18
C GLY A 393 4.65 -3.85 6.72
N THR A 394 5.29 -4.29 5.66
CA THR A 394 6.37 -3.58 4.95
C THR A 394 6.26 -3.90 3.47
N TRP A 395 6.50 -2.92 2.64
CA TRP A 395 6.62 -3.11 1.20
C TRP A 395 8.07 -3.30 0.79
N GLY A 396 8.35 -4.28 -0.09
CA GLY A 396 9.69 -4.55 -0.61
C GLY A 396 10.68 -4.90 0.50
N VAL A 397 11.41 -3.90 1.00
CA VAL A 397 12.44 -4.06 2.03
C VAL A 397 11.82 -4.38 3.40
N PRO A 398 12.17 -5.51 4.06
CA PRO A 398 11.56 -5.91 5.33
C PRO A 398 12.15 -5.17 6.55
N MET A 399 12.33 -3.87 6.46
CA MET A 399 12.93 -3.02 7.51
C MET A 399 12.11 -1.75 7.72
N ARG A 400 12.17 -1.21 8.94
CA ARG A 400 11.60 0.10 9.29
C ARG A 400 12.59 0.90 10.15
N VAL A 401 12.99 2.07 9.65
CA VAL A 401 13.86 3.02 10.34
C VAL A 401 13.25 4.41 10.23
N GLY A 402 12.93 5.03 11.37
CA GLY A 402 12.19 6.29 11.41
C GLY A 402 10.67 6.13 11.38
N THR A 403 10.16 4.90 11.20
CA THR A 403 8.72 4.57 11.24
C THR A 403 8.48 3.31 12.08
N LYS A 404 7.23 2.91 12.25
CA LYS A 404 6.84 1.73 13.03
C LYS A 404 5.80 0.89 12.29
N SER A 405 5.75 -0.42 12.54
CA SER A 405 4.61 -1.26 12.18
C SER A 405 3.52 -1.09 13.22
N GLU A 406 2.26 -0.82 12.80
CA GLU A 406 1.21 -0.48 13.74
C GLU A 406 -0.16 -1.07 13.38
N ILE A 407 -0.98 -1.24 14.43
CA ILE A 407 -2.44 -1.30 14.40
C ILE A 407 -2.92 -0.07 15.15
N VAL A 408 -3.88 0.67 14.60
CA VAL A 408 -4.39 1.88 15.23
C VAL A 408 -5.72 1.59 15.88
N LEU A 409 -5.84 1.79 17.19
CA LEU A 409 -7.09 1.71 17.91
C LEU A 409 -7.66 3.12 18.08
N ILE A 410 -8.69 3.43 17.31
CA ILE A 410 -9.33 4.74 17.28
C ILE A 410 -10.54 4.71 18.19
N ARG A 411 -10.54 5.56 19.22
CA ARG A 411 -11.73 5.82 20.04
C ARG A 411 -12.54 6.95 19.41
N LEU A 412 -13.80 6.69 19.11
CA LEU A 412 -14.72 7.68 18.58
C LEU A 412 -15.39 8.43 19.73
N ALA A 413 -15.28 9.76 19.69
CA ALA A 413 -15.87 10.64 20.68
C ALA A 413 -16.75 11.70 19.99
N ASP A 414 -17.82 12.12 20.65
CA ASP A 414 -18.67 13.21 20.18
C ASP A 414 -18.06 14.55 20.59
N GLY A 415 -17.95 15.48 19.66
CA GLY A 415 -17.40 16.81 19.92
C GLY A 415 -16.99 17.55 18.67
N LYS A 416 -16.77 18.85 18.80
CA LYS A 416 -16.16 19.64 17.73
C LYS A 416 -14.71 19.18 17.58
N GLY A 417 -14.39 18.60 16.42
CA GLY A 417 -13.14 17.94 16.06
C GLY A 417 -11.86 18.63 16.56
N GLU A 418 -11.53 18.51 17.84
CA GLU A 418 -10.23 18.90 18.38
C GLU A 418 -9.25 17.75 18.20
N LEU A 419 -8.03 18.07 17.75
CA LEU A 419 -6.96 17.09 17.62
C LEU A 419 -6.38 16.85 19.02
N ILE A 420 -6.77 15.76 19.68
CA ILE A 420 -6.14 15.32 20.92
C ILE A 420 -5.20 14.17 20.56
N ASN A 421 -3.92 14.48 20.37
CA ASN A 421 -2.87 13.49 20.21
C ASN A 421 -2.41 13.04 21.60
N TYR A 422 -2.74 11.81 21.99
CA TYR A 422 -2.03 11.12 23.07
C TYR A 422 -0.86 10.35 22.48
N HIS A 423 0.35 10.70 22.91
CA HIS A 423 1.61 10.04 22.54
C HIS A 423 1.76 8.67 23.20
#